data_5e638c34c9ba43454e40812492563a75
#
_entry.id   5e638c34c9ba43454e40812492563a75
#
_cell.length_a   1.000
_cell.length_b   1.000
_cell.length_c   1.000
_cell.angle_alpha   90.00
_cell.angle_beta   90.00
_cell.angle_gamma   90.00
#
_symmetry.space_group_name_H-M   'P 1'
#
loop_
_entity.id
_entity.type
_entity.pdbx_description
1 polymer ?
#
loop_
_entity_poly.entity_id
_entity_poly.type
_entity_poly.pdbx_seq_one_letter_code
_entity_poly.pdbx_strand_id
1 'polypeptide(L)'
;MKNTSYKVSLADIRHRIVMLFAPKLSFLPPKGLKTRRSDSDWTCRARSSANGASVSSSNAWPVSKIDQGVDARASFPPQIVIEVKALACELPYQHNLPLSRLSHSEIARQAVQRGIVASISDATVWRWLDADAIKPWSHRSWIFPRDPKFTEKAGRVLDLYQGVWEGQPLGPDDYVLSADEKTSIQARRRTHPGSPPAPGRRQRIESEYERRGALAYLAAWDVRRAKVFGRCEQTTGIEAFHRLVDMVMNQQPYRSARRVFWITDNGSSHRGRKSAQRLSEWYANAIQVHTPIHASWLNQIEIYFSVVQRKVLTPNDFADLLQVENRLLEFQTHYEKYAKPFEWKFTRDDLKRILSKVSQGDQPQEQVAA
;
A
#
# COMPACT_ATOMS: atom_id res chain seq x y z
N MET A 1 6.25 9.03 34.42
CA MET A 1 6.76 8.97 33.02
C MET A 1 5.67 8.35 32.16
N LYS A 2 4.97 9.16 31.37
CA LYS A 2 3.83 8.72 30.55
C LYS A 2 4.35 8.28 29.18
N ASN A 3 4.25 7.00 28.89
CA ASN A 3 4.57 6.41 27.57
C ASN A 3 3.50 6.86 26.56
N THR A 4 3.84 7.81 25.70
CA THR A 4 3.00 8.22 24.57
C THR A 4 3.30 7.29 23.38
N SER A 5 2.55 6.21 23.30
CA SER A 5 2.57 5.29 22.15
C SER A 5 1.93 6.00 20.95
N TYR A 6 2.73 6.34 19.94
CA TYR A 6 2.22 6.80 18.64
C TYR A 6 1.54 5.64 17.91
N LYS A 7 0.22 5.64 17.92
CA LYS A 7 -0.59 4.74 17.09
C LYS A 7 -0.50 5.21 15.62
N VAL A 8 0.37 4.59 14.85
CA VAL A 8 0.35 4.70 13.38
C VAL A 8 -0.95 4.04 12.90
N SER A 9 -1.71 4.74 12.06
CA SER A 9 -3.02 4.28 11.58
C SER A 9 -2.86 2.98 10.79
N LEU A 10 -3.61 1.95 11.17
CA LEU A 10 -3.71 0.66 10.49
C LEU A 10 -4.09 0.79 9.00
N ALA A 11 -4.73 1.89 8.60
CA ALA A 11 -5.08 2.19 7.22
C ALA A 11 -3.85 2.43 6.32
N ASP A 12 -2.80 3.09 6.84
CA ASP A 12 -1.56 3.35 6.09
C ASP A 12 -0.73 2.07 5.90
N ILE A 13 -0.78 1.17 6.88
CA ILE A 13 -0.10 -0.14 6.80
C ILE A 13 -0.80 -1.04 5.78
N ARG A 14 -2.14 -1.10 5.79
CA ARG A 14 -2.94 -1.88 4.82
C ARG A 14 -2.70 -1.44 3.38
N HIS A 15 -2.67 -0.14 3.11
CA HIS A 15 -2.45 0.38 1.75
C HIS A 15 -1.06 0.04 1.19
N ARG A 16 -0.04 -0.02 2.04
CA ARG A 16 1.35 -0.32 1.64
C ARG A 16 1.63 -1.82 1.48
N ILE A 17 0.99 -2.67 2.28
CA ILE A 17 1.16 -4.14 2.19
C ILE A 17 0.51 -4.69 0.93
N VAL A 18 -0.69 -4.24 0.56
CA VAL A 18 -1.36 -4.62 -0.69
C VAL A 18 -0.53 -4.22 -1.91
N MET A 19 0.20 -3.10 -1.85
CA MET A 19 1.09 -2.66 -2.94
C MET A 19 2.42 -3.42 -3.00
N LEU A 20 2.85 -4.06 -1.90
CA LEU A 20 4.12 -4.82 -1.86
C LEU A 20 3.96 -6.28 -2.29
N PHE A 21 2.78 -6.87 -2.11
CA PHE A 21 2.51 -8.30 -2.36
C PHE A 21 1.38 -8.55 -3.37
N ALA A 22 0.59 -7.54 -3.72
CA ALA A 22 -0.32 -7.70 -4.85
C ALA A 22 0.51 -7.95 -6.13
N PRO A 23 0.18 -8.96 -6.91
CA PRO A 23 0.76 -9.11 -8.23
C PRO A 23 0.53 -7.79 -8.97
N LYS A 24 1.55 -7.29 -9.68
CA LYS A 24 1.39 -6.15 -10.59
C LYS A 24 0.25 -6.51 -11.53
N LEU A 25 -0.95 -6.02 -11.25
CA LEU A 25 -2.07 -6.06 -12.17
C LEU A 25 -1.66 -5.21 -13.37
N SER A 26 -1.09 -5.84 -14.37
CA SER A 26 -0.88 -5.24 -15.68
C SER A 26 -2.26 -5.05 -16.31
N PHE A 27 -2.88 -3.90 -16.04
CA PHE A 27 -3.93 -3.40 -16.90
C PHE A 27 -3.27 -3.06 -18.23
N LEU A 28 -3.28 -4.01 -19.17
CA LEU A 28 -3.04 -3.70 -20.57
C LEU A 28 -4.18 -2.77 -21.02
N PRO A 29 -3.89 -1.55 -21.47
CA PRO A 29 -4.89 -0.73 -22.13
C PRO A 29 -5.28 -1.40 -23.44
N PRO A 30 -6.51 -1.22 -23.94
CA PRO A 30 -6.90 -1.74 -25.22
C PRO A 30 -5.95 -1.20 -26.30
N LYS A 31 -5.49 -2.08 -27.18
CA LYS A 31 -4.61 -1.74 -28.31
C LYS A 31 -5.23 -0.61 -29.13
N GLY A 32 -4.58 0.55 -29.19
CA GLY A 32 -5.01 1.60 -30.11
C GLY A 32 -4.67 3.05 -29.77
N LEU A 33 -4.13 3.38 -28.62
CA LEU A 33 -3.75 4.77 -28.32
C LEU A 33 -2.23 4.91 -28.09
N LYS A 34 -1.56 5.55 -29.03
CA LYS A 34 -0.17 5.99 -28.90
C LYS A 34 -0.07 7.05 -27.82
N THR A 35 0.46 6.72 -26.66
CA THR A 35 0.77 7.70 -25.62
C THR A 35 2.14 8.32 -25.88
N ARG A 36 2.17 9.62 -26.16
CA ARG A 36 3.39 10.44 -26.09
C ARG A 36 3.88 10.46 -24.65
N ARG A 37 5.13 10.07 -24.44
CA ARG A 37 5.86 10.34 -23.19
C ARG A 37 5.96 11.86 -22.99
N SER A 38 5.52 12.35 -21.86
CA SER A 38 5.85 13.68 -21.38
C SER A 38 6.72 13.52 -20.13
N ASP A 39 8.01 13.79 -20.29
CA ASP A 39 8.91 14.03 -19.17
C ASP A 39 8.47 15.32 -18.49
N SER A 40 8.08 15.25 -17.22
CA SER A 40 7.76 16.43 -16.44
C SER A 40 8.91 16.74 -15.48
N ASP A 41 9.82 17.58 -15.97
CA ASP A 41 10.78 18.30 -15.12
C ASP A 41 10.06 19.27 -14.18
N TRP A 42 10.27 19.10 -12.89
CA TRP A 42 9.90 20.07 -11.87
C TRP A 42 11.04 21.03 -11.61
N THR A 43 11.12 22.11 -12.40
CA THR A 43 11.93 23.27 -12.05
C THR A 43 11.03 24.35 -11.45
N CYS A 44 11.23 24.63 -10.18
CA CYS A 44 10.68 25.79 -9.49
C CYS A 44 11.40 27.06 -10.00
N ARG A 45 10.73 27.85 -10.85
CA ARG A 45 11.20 29.20 -11.22
C ARG A 45 10.51 30.23 -10.34
N ALA A 46 11.28 30.87 -9.51
CA ALA A 46 10.89 32.14 -8.89
C ALA A 46 10.81 33.23 -9.96
N ARG A 47 9.67 33.92 -10.07
CA ARG A 47 9.53 35.13 -10.88
C ARG A 47 10.00 36.34 -10.07
N SER A 48 11.07 36.97 -10.52
CA SER A 48 11.31 38.40 -10.19
C SER A 48 10.97 39.26 -11.42
N SER A 49 10.06 40.18 -11.22
CA SER A 49 9.74 41.23 -12.18
C SER A 49 10.76 42.36 -12.06
N ALA A 50 11.38 42.76 -13.16
CA ALA A 50 12.02 44.07 -13.26
C ALA A 50 11.90 44.60 -14.70
N ASN A 51 11.50 45.85 -14.75
CA ASN A 51 11.18 46.65 -15.92
C ASN A 51 12.36 46.88 -16.87
N GLY A 52 11.99 47.14 -18.10
CA GLY A 52 12.92 47.42 -19.18
C GLY A 52 13.60 48.78 -19.10
N ALA A 53 14.76 48.85 -19.71
CA ALA A 53 15.32 50.01 -20.36
C ALA A 53 16.31 49.57 -21.43
N SER A 54 16.05 49.96 -22.66
CA SER A 54 16.94 49.84 -23.81
C SER A 54 18.07 50.85 -23.74
N VAL A 55 19.32 50.36 -23.84
CA VAL A 55 20.43 51.24 -24.25
C VAL A 55 21.35 50.40 -25.18
N SER A 56 21.46 50.88 -26.40
CA SER A 56 22.44 50.49 -27.38
C SER A 56 23.82 51.06 -27.07
N SER A 57 24.86 50.24 -27.00
CA SER A 57 26.20 50.69 -27.36
C SER A 57 27.11 49.51 -27.68
N SER A 58 27.66 49.57 -28.89
CA SER A 58 28.74 48.77 -29.42
C SER A 58 30.01 48.93 -28.58
N ASN A 59 30.54 47.83 -28.02
CA ASN A 59 31.95 47.70 -27.72
C ASN A 59 32.35 46.24 -27.78
N ALA A 60 33.11 45.88 -28.82
CA ALA A 60 33.76 44.60 -28.96
C ALA A 60 34.86 44.44 -27.89
N TRP A 61 34.74 43.42 -27.06
CA TRP A 61 35.81 43.00 -26.17
C TRP A 61 36.71 41.99 -26.89
N PRO A 62 38.02 42.00 -26.70
CA PRO A 62 38.93 41.07 -27.36
C PRO A 62 38.72 39.66 -26.79
N VAL A 63 38.66 38.67 -27.67
CA VAL A 63 38.67 37.23 -27.34
C VAL A 63 40.01 36.93 -26.66
N SER A 64 40.03 36.96 -25.35
CA SER A 64 41.11 36.36 -24.57
C SER A 64 40.88 34.88 -24.48
N LYS A 65 41.94 34.11 -24.77
CA LYS A 65 42.10 32.67 -24.74
C LYS A 65 41.16 32.02 -23.72
N ILE A 66 40.32 31.09 -24.21
CA ILE A 66 39.62 30.13 -23.38
C ILE A 66 40.72 29.27 -22.75
N ASP A 67 41.06 29.62 -21.53
CA ASP A 67 41.83 28.73 -20.67
C ASP A 67 40.97 27.48 -20.50
N GLN A 68 41.44 26.36 -21.01
CA GLN A 68 40.83 25.08 -20.76
C GLN A 68 41.02 24.79 -19.28
N GLY A 69 40.09 25.31 -18.48
CA GLY A 69 40.01 24.99 -17.05
C GLY A 69 39.84 23.47 -16.95
N VAL A 70 40.91 22.82 -16.58
CA VAL A 70 40.91 21.45 -16.11
C VAL A 70 39.81 21.37 -15.04
N ASP A 71 38.75 20.64 -15.34
CA ASP A 71 37.64 20.41 -14.43
C ASP A 71 38.18 19.57 -13.26
N ALA A 72 38.86 20.23 -12.33
CA ALA A 72 39.39 19.65 -11.12
C ALA A 72 38.19 19.31 -10.21
N ARG A 73 37.43 18.30 -10.61
CA ARG A 73 36.48 17.66 -9.70
C ARG A 73 37.29 17.20 -8.50
N ALA A 74 37.05 17.78 -7.35
CA ALA A 74 37.68 17.35 -6.10
C ALA A 74 37.57 15.83 -6.01
N SER A 75 38.70 15.14 -6.24
CA SER A 75 38.77 13.68 -6.17
C SER A 75 38.86 13.34 -4.70
N PHE A 76 37.78 12.85 -4.12
CA PHE A 76 37.76 12.36 -2.76
C PHE A 76 38.51 11.03 -2.69
N PRO A 77 39.39 10.80 -1.70
CA PRO A 77 39.98 9.52 -1.47
C PRO A 77 38.93 8.41 -1.30
N PRO A 78 39.18 7.19 -1.78
CA PRO A 78 38.23 6.07 -1.63
C PRO A 78 37.79 5.83 -0.18
N GLN A 79 38.67 6.06 0.78
CA GLN A 79 38.35 5.93 2.21
C GLN A 79 37.24 6.85 2.65
N ILE A 80 37.26 8.12 2.24
CA ILE A 80 36.19 9.09 2.54
C ILE A 80 34.86 8.66 1.93
N VAL A 81 34.90 8.12 0.71
CA VAL A 81 33.66 7.62 0.05
C VAL A 81 33.05 6.47 0.87
N ILE A 82 33.89 5.54 1.36
CA ILE A 82 33.43 4.43 2.19
C ILE A 82 32.85 4.93 3.52
N GLU A 83 33.51 5.87 4.19
CA GLU A 83 33.05 6.42 5.47
C GLU A 83 31.71 7.16 5.34
N VAL A 84 31.53 7.95 4.27
CA VAL A 84 30.23 8.61 4.00
C VAL A 84 29.14 7.60 3.67
N LYS A 85 29.44 6.52 2.94
CA LYS A 85 28.49 5.43 2.69
C LYS A 85 28.15 4.66 3.98
N ALA A 86 29.13 4.42 4.84
CA ALA A 86 28.91 3.80 6.15
C ALA A 86 27.98 4.68 7.01
N LEU A 87 28.26 5.98 7.11
CA LEU A 87 27.41 6.96 7.78
C LEU A 87 25.95 6.93 7.25
N ALA A 88 25.78 6.78 5.94
CA ALA A 88 24.44 6.70 5.34
C ALA A 88 23.67 5.44 5.71
N CYS A 89 24.36 4.38 6.15
CA CYS A 89 23.74 3.12 6.60
C CYS A 89 23.43 3.10 8.10
N GLU A 90 23.84 4.13 8.86
CA GLU A 90 23.55 4.24 10.28
C GLU A 90 22.11 4.71 10.54
N LEU A 91 21.59 4.34 11.71
CA LEU A 91 20.29 4.84 12.16
C LEU A 91 20.47 6.15 12.94
N PRO A 92 19.74 7.23 12.58
CA PRO A 92 19.95 8.55 13.18
C PRO A 92 19.90 8.57 14.72
N TYR A 93 19.01 7.78 15.31
CA TYR A 93 18.86 7.73 16.78
C TYR A 93 20.09 7.17 17.51
N GLN A 94 20.91 6.34 16.85
CA GLN A 94 22.15 5.80 17.44
C GLN A 94 23.18 6.92 17.71
N HIS A 95 22.99 8.06 17.05
CA HIS A 95 23.85 9.24 17.18
C HIS A 95 23.12 10.43 17.80
N ASN A 96 22.05 10.17 18.55
CA ASN A 96 21.22 11.21 19.20
C ASN A 96 20.67 12.26 18.25
N LEU A 97 20.50 11.92 16.96
CA LEU A 97 19.85 12.78 16.00
C LEU A 97 18.34 12.59 16.08
N PRO A 98 17.54 13.66 16.25
CA PRO A 98 16.07 13.58 16.36
C PRO A 98 15.42 13.41 14.98
N LEU A 99 15.92 12.45 14.20
CA LEU A 99 15.50 12.19 12.83
C LEU A 99 15.09 10.72 12.70
N SER A 100 14.11 10.44 11.86
CA SER A 100 13.70 9.06 11.53
C SER A 100 14.54 8.45 10.39
N ARG A 101 15.20 9.28 9.59
CA ARG A 101 16.01 8.90 8.42
C ARG A 101 16.88 10.07 8.00
N LEU A 102 17.94 9.76 7.24
CA LEU A 102 18.87 10.76 6.72
C LEU A 102 18.54 11.11 5.28
N SER A 103 18.50 12.40 4.97
CA SER A 103 18.54 12.92 3.60
C SER A 103 19.99 13.11 3.14
N HIS A 104 20.22 13.36 1.85
CA HIS A 104 21.56 13.63 1.32
C HIS A 104 22.22 14.84 2.01
N SER A 105 21.44 15.91 2.24
CA SER A 105 21.94 17.12 2.91
C SER A 105 22.29 16.87 4.38
N GLU A 106 21.56 16.01 5.06
CA GLU A 106 21.90 15.62 6.43
C GLU A 106 23.12 14.76 6.50
N ILE A 107 23.31 13.83 5.56
CA ILE A 107 24.51 13.01 5.45
C ILE A 107 25.74 13.92 5.17
N ALA A 108 25.60 14.85 4.22
CA ALA A 108 26.67 15.81 3.93
C ALA A 108 27.04 16.63 5.16
N ARG A 109 26.04 17.13 5.91
CA ARG A 109 26.26 17.88 7.14
C ARG A 109 26.92 17.05 8.23
N GLN A 110 26.45 15.82 8.43
CA GLN A 110 27.03 14.90 9.40
C GLN A 110 28.46 14.48 9.04
N ALA A 111 28.76 14.30 7.76
CA ALA A 111 30.11 13.99 7.30
C ALA A 111 31.10 15.14 7.63
N VAL A 112 30.67 16.39 7.50
CA VAL A 112 31.46 17.55 7.90
C VAL A 112 31.57 17.68 9.42
N GLN A 113 30.46 17.54 10.15
CA GLN A 113 30.44 17.63 11.62
C GLN A 113 31.31 16.55 12.30
N ARG A 114 31.40 15.37 11.72
CA ARG A 114 32.24 14.26 12.22
C ARG A 114 33.71 14.35 11.74
N GLY A 115 34.06 15.38 10.97
CA GLY A 115 35.39 15.58 10.45
C GLY A 115 35.83 14.57 9.36
N ILE A 116 34.89 13.84 8.78
CA ILE A 116 35.14 12.90 7.66
C ILE A 116 35.64 13.68 6.44
N VAL A 117 35.03 14.83 6.17
CA VAL A 117 35.40 15.76 5.08
C VAL A 117 35.32 17.19 5.56
N ALA A 118 36.13 18.07 4.95
CA ALA A 118 36.02 19.52 5.19
C ALA A 118 34.75 20.13 4.56
N SER A 119 34.36 19.63 3.37
CA SER A 119 33.12 20.01 2.70
C SER A 119 32.72 18.95 1.67
N ILE A 120 31.42 18.79 1.46
CA ILE A 120 30.85 17.90 0.45
C ILE A 120 29.47 18.41 0.02
N SER A 121 29.14 18.29 -1.26
CA SER A 121 27.82 18.66 -1.77
C SER A 121 26.82 17.51 -1.67
N ASP A 122 25.53 17.86 -1.51
CA ASP A 122 24.41 16.91 -1.52
C ASP A 122 24.38 16.06 -2.80
N ALA A 123 24.72 16.68 -3.93
CA ALA A 123 24.79 16.00 -5.23
C ALA A 123 25.90 14.95 -5.30
N THR A 124 27.04 15.20 -4.59
CA THR A 124 28.12 14.22 -4.51
C THR A 124 27.71 13.03 -3.64
N VAL A 125 27.10 13.30 -2.48
CA VAL A 125 26.52 12.26 -1.62
C VAL A 125 25.49 11.43 -2.38
N TRP A 126 24.55 12.08 -3.07
CA TRP A 126 23.54 11.40 -3.87
C TRP A 126 24.18 10.45 -4.91
N ARG A 127 25.16 10.92 -5.68
CA ARG A 127 25.82 10.10 -6.70
C ARG A 127 26.50 8.86 -6.10
N TRP A 128 27.17 9.01 -4.95
CA TRP A 128 27.84 7.88 -4.30
C TRP A 128 26.84 6.85 -3.77
N LEU A 129 25.73 7.31 -3.21
CA LEU A 129 24.70 6.41 -2.68
C LEU A 129 23.88 5.75 -3.78
N ASP A 130 23.64 6.47 -4.88
CA ASP A 130 22.90 5.92 -6.04
C ASP A 130 23.71 4.81 -6.74
N ALA A 131 25.02 4.96 -6.84
CA ALA A 131 25.92 3.94 -7.40
C ALA A 131 25.80 2.58 -6.69
N ASP A 132 25.59 2.56 -5.37
CA ASP A 132 25.43 1.35 -4.58
C ASP A 132 23.98 1.05 -4.19
N ALA A 133 23.01 1.76 -4.78
CA ALA A 133 21.59 1.66 -4.46
C ALA A 133 21.24 1.86 -2.97
N ILE A 134 22.07 2.59 -2.22
CA ILE A 134 21.84 2.94 -0.81
C ILE A 134 20.82 4.07 -0.74
N LYS A 135 19.69 3.85 -0.06
CA LYS A 135 18.56 4.79 0.01
C LYS A 135 18.12 5.08 1.45
N PRO A 136 18.90 5.80 2.26
CA PRO A 136 18.61 6.04 3.68
C PRO A 136 17.34 6.89 3.90
N TRP A 137 16.88 7.63 2.89
CA TRP A 137 15.63 8.37 2.89
C TRP A 137 14.40 7.49 2.63
N SER A 138 14.58 6.21 2.28
CA SER A 138 13.51 5.27 1.97
C SER A 138 13.48 4.11 2.96
N HIS A 139 12.30 3.64 3.31
CA HIS A 139 12.14 2.44 4.13
C HIS A 139 11.11 1.52 3.48
N ARG A 140 11.23 0.24 3.76
CA ARG A 140 10.21 -0.76 3.49
C ARG A 140 9.70 -1.31 4.80
N SER A 141 8.40 -1.33 4.95
CA SER A 141 7.78 -2.05 6.05
C SER A 141 7.89 -3.55 5.79
N TRP A 142 8.25 -4.32 6.79
CA TRP A 142 8.21 -5.76 6.76
C TRP A 142 7.50 -6.28 7.99
N ILE A 143 6.89 -7.46 7.90
CA ILE A 143 6.14 -8.05 8.99
C ILE A 143 6.85 -9.32 9.41
N PHE A 144 7.19 -9.39 10.69
CA PHE A 144 7.68 -10.61 11.30
C PHE A 144 6.47 -11.52 11.60
N PRO A 145 6.47 -12.79 11.16
CA PRO A 145 5.38 -13.70 11.46
C PRO A 145 5.29 -13.96 12.97
N ARG A 146 4.25 -13.41 13.63
CA ARG A 146 4.03 -13.61 15.07
C ARG A 146 3.08 -14.77 15.38
N ASP A 147 2.34 -15.27 14.37
CA ASP A 147 1.44 -16.40 14.55
C ASP A 147 2.26 -17.70 14.53
N PRO A 148 2.25 -18.49 15.63
CA PRO A 148 2.98 -19.77 15.66
C PRO A 148 2.56 -20.74 14.56
N LYS A 149 1.31 -20.59 14.05
CA LYS A 149 0.75 -21.40 12.95
C LYS A 149 0.71 -20.64 11.64
N PHE A 150 1.58 -19.65 11.45
CA PHE A 150 1.56 -18.79 10.27
C PHE A 150 1.60 -19.56 8.97
N THR A 151 2.57 -20.46 8.83
CA THR A 151 2.78 -21.28 7.61
C THR A 151 1.59 -22.20 7.32
N GLU A 152 1.03 -22.81 8.35
CA GLU A 152 -0.12 -23.71 8.23
C GLU A 152 -1.36 -22.94 7.74
N LYS A 153 -1.71 -21.85 8.43
CA LYS A 153 -2.89 -21.04 8.10
C LYS A 153 -2.76 -20.38 6.72
N ALA A 154 -1.60 -19.75 6.46
CA ALA A 154 -1.35 -19.12 5.15
C ALA A 154 -1.40 -20.15 4.02
N GLY A 155 -0.82 -21.34 4.26
CA GLY A 155 -0.86 -22.43 3.30
C GLY A 155 -2.27 -22.88 2.95
N ARG A 156 -3.17 -23.04 3.95
CA ARG A 156 -4.58 -23.40 3.70
C ARG A 156 -5.30 -22.36 2.83
N VAL A 157 -5.07 -21.07 3.09
CA VAL A 157 -5.65 -19.99 2.28
C VAL A 157 -5.13 -20.05 0.84
N LEU A 158 -3.82 -20.23 0.67
CA LEU A 158 -3.20 -20.31 -0.65
C LEU A 158 -3.66 -21.53 -1.44
N ASP A 159 -3.86 -22.67 -0.77
CA ASP A 159 -4.43 -23.87 -1.39
C ASP A 159 -5.85 -23.62 -1.91
N LEU A 160 -6.71 -22.99 -1.12
CA LEU A 160 -8.07 -22.65 -1.55
C LEU A 160 -8.05 -21.75 -2.80
N TYR A 161 -7.11 -20.79 -2.90
CA TYR A 161 -6.96 -19.97 -4.09
C TYR A 161 -6.48 -20.77 -5.32
N GLN A 162 -5.72 -21.83 -5.10
CA GLN A 162 -5.34 -22.78 -6.15
C GLN A 162 -6.40 -23.86 -6.42
N GLY A 163 -7.52 -23.84 -5.69
CA GLY A 163 -8.60 -24.79 -5.85
C GLY A 163 -8.33 -26.14 -5.19
N VAL A 164 -7.58 -26.18 -4.11
CA VAL A 164 -7.25 -27.38 -3.34
C VAL A 164 -7.68 -27.22 -1.88
N TRP A 165 -8.19 -28.28 -1.29
CA TRP A 165 -8.48 -28.39 0.13
C TRP A 165 -8.00 -29.73 0.67
N GLU A 166 -7.14 -29.72 1.70
CA GLU A 166 -6.57 -30.91 2.32
C GLU A 166 -5.95 -31.90 1.30
N GLY A 167 -5.27 -31.34 0.30
CA GLY A 167 -4.61 -32.11 -0.76
C GLY A 167 -5.55 -32.61 -1.87
N GLN A 168 -6.85 -32.33 -1.79
CA GLN A 168 -7.82 -32.75 -2.80
C GLN A 168 -8.31 -31.55 -3.62
N PRO A 169 -8.49 -31.67 -4.94
CA PRO A 169 -9.09 -30.63 -5.77
C PRO A 169 -10.51 -30.28 -5.28
N LEU A 170 -10.86 -29.00 -5.34
CA LEU A 170 -12.22 -28.56 -5.08
C LEU A 170 -13.17 -29.02 -6.20
N GLY A 171 -14.33 -29.54 -5.80
CA GLY A 171 -15.38 -29.93 -6.72
C GLY A 171 -16.16 -28.73 -7.30
N PRO A 172 -17.08 -29.00 -8.24
CA PRO A 172 -17.90 -27.95 -8.85
C PRO A 172 -18.85 -27.26 -7.86
N ASP A 173 -19.25 -27.98 -6.79
CA ASP A 173 -20.15 -27.46 -5.75
C ASP A 173 -19.40 -26.97 -4.50
N ASP A 174 -18.10 -26.73 -4.61
CA ASP A 174 -17.27 -26.14 -3.57
C ASP A 174 -17.00 -24.66 -3.94
N TYR A 175 -17.32 -23.74 -3.05
CA TYR A 175 -17.17 -22.29 -3.26
C TYR A 175 -16.20 -21.70 -2.25
N VAL A 176 -15.45 -20.68 -2.67
CA VAL A 176 -14.48 -19.98 -1.85
C VAL A 176 -14.83 -18.51 -1.81
N LEU A 177 -15.17 -18.01 -0.64
CA LEU A 177 -15.49 -16.62 -0.36
C LEU A 177 -14.39 -15.99 0.50
N SER A 178 -14.00 -14.80 0.15
CA SER A 178 -13.05 -13.97 0.90
C SER A 178 -13.83 -12.79 1.47
N ALA A 179 -13.93 -12.68 2.78
CA ALA A 179 -14.80 -11.70 3.44
C ALA A 179 -14.06 -10.87 4.49
N ASP A 180 -14.46 -9.60 4.64
CA ASP A 180 -13.92 -8.67 5.63
C ASP A 180 -14.83 -7.44 5.78
N GLU A 181 -14.47 -6.53 6.71
CA GLU A 181 -15.16 -5.27 6.94
C GLU A 181 -14.28 -4.05 6.60
N LYS A 182 -14.76 -3.19 5.73
CA LYS A 182 -14.20 -1.85 5.55
C LYS A 182 -14.88 -0.89 6.50
N THR A 183 -14.22 -0.64 7.62
CA THR A 183 -14.75 0.21 8.71
C THR A 183 -14.53 1.69 8.48
N SER A 184 -15.27 2.52 9.22
CA SER A 184 -15.08 3.98 9.31
C SER A 184 -15.16 4.71 7.97
N ILE A 185 -16.06 4.28 7.10
CA ILE A 185 -16.37 5.02 5.87
C ILE A 185 -17.18 6.24 6.24
N GLN A 186 -16.57 7.41 6.17
CA GLN A 186 -17.21 8.68 6.52
C GLN A 186 -17.96 9.26 5.33
N ALA A 187 -19.17 9.81 5.57
CA ALA A 187 -19.76 10.77 4.68
C ALA A 187 -19.14 12.14 4.95
N ARG A 188 -18.51 12.75 3.94
CA ARG A 188 -17.89 14.08 4.00
C ARG A 188 -18.57 14.96 2.98
N ARG A 189 -19.48 15.82 3.44
CA ARG A 189 -20.14 16.80 2.59
C ARG A 189 -19.22 17.99 2.39
N ARG A 190 -18.88 18.31 1.13
CA ARG A 190 -18.10 19.52 0.82
C ARG A 190 -18.96 20.76 0.98
N THR A 191 -18.37 21.86 1.47
CA THR A 191 -19.08 23.12 1.70
C THR A 191 -19.38 23.80 0.37
N HIS A 192 -18.47 23.71 -0.60
CA HIS A 192 -18.65 24.25 -1.94
C HIS A 192 -18.52 23.15 -3.01
N PRO A 193 -19.21 23.27 -4.12
CA PRO A 193 -19.15 22.31 -5.20
C PRO A 193 -17.74 22.27 -5.83
N GLY A 194 -17.28 21.07 -6.16
CA GLY A 194 -16.07 20.87 -6.93
C GLY A 194 -16.17 21.39 -8.37
N SER A 195 -15.07 21.64 -9.03
CA SER A 195 -15.06 21.97 -10.45
C SER A 195 -14.53 20.81 -11.29
N PRO A 196 -15.17 20.50 -12.45
CA PRO A 196 -14.72 19.41 -13.31
C PRO A 196 -13.32 19.70 -13.90
N PRO A 197 -12.64 18.68 -14.40
CA PRO A 197 -11.40 18.85 -15.14
C PRO A 197 -11.66 19.59 -16.46
N ALA A 198 -10.65 20.36 -16.90
CA ALA A 198 -10.66 21.06 -18.18
C ALA A 198 -9.25 21.00 -18.80
N PRO A 199 -9.07 21.35 -20.07
CA PRO A 199 -7.74 21.39 -20.69
C PRO A 199 -6.74 22.19 -19.84
N GLY A 200 -5.60 21.60 -19.49
CA GLY A 200 -4.58 22.20 -18.63
C GLY A 200 -4.96 22.35 -17.14
N ARG A 201 -6.16 21.94 -16.74
CA ARG A 201 -6.65 22.06 -15.36
C ARG A 201 -7.20 20.72 -14.84
N ARG A 202 -6.65 20.27 -13.71
CA ARG A 202 -7.17 19.09 -13.00
C ARG A 202 -8.52 19.42 -12.33
N GLN A 203 -9.31 18.39 -12.08
CA GLN A 203 -10.49 18.50 -11.21
C GLN A 203 -10.09 19.16 -9.88
N ARG A 204 -10.89 20.08 -9.39
CA ARG A 204 -10.71 20.72 -8.08
C ARG A 204 -11.82 20.27 -7.15
N ILE A 205 -11.43 19.93 -5.95
CA ILE A 205 -12.32 19.53 -4.87
C ILE A 205 -11.91 20.35 -3.66
N GLU A 206 -12.89 20.91 -2.99
CA GLU A 206 -12.65 21.66 -1.78
C GLU A 206 -12.01 20.79 -0.70
N SER A 207 -11.06 21.34 0.06
CA SER A 207 -10.43 20.65 1.19
C SER A 207 -11.34 20.60 2.42
N GLU A 208 -12.17 21.62 2.63
CA GLU A 208 -13.07 21.72 3.76
C GLU A 208 -14.32 20.86 3.58
N TYR A 209 -14.79 20.27 4.67
CA TYR A 209 -15.96 19.39 4.67
C TYR A 209 -16.60 19.28 6.04
N GLU A 210 -17.89 19.04 6.04
CA GLU A 210 -18.65 18.63 7.21
C GLU A 210 -18.67 17.10 7.31
N ARG A 211 -18.55 16.59 8.53
CA ARG A 211 -18.71 15.15 8.80
C ARG A 211 -20.20 14.83 9.01
N ARG A 212 -20.72 13.90 8.24
CA ARG A 212 -22.13 13.48 8.27
C ARG A 212 -22.29 12.02 8.71
N GLY A 213 -21.40 11.57 9.61
CA GLY A 213 -21.40 10.22 10.17
C GLY A 213 -20.43 9.27 9.50
N ALA A 214 -20.44 8.03 9.95
CA ALA A 214 -19.64 6.94 9.40
C ALA A 214 -20.42 5.63 9.43
N LEU A 215 -20.14 4.75 8.47
CA LEU A 215 -20.67 3.39 8.40
C LEU A 215 -19.55 2.38 8.14
N ALA A 216 -19.87 1.11 8.27
CA ALA A 216 -19.03 -0.01 7.86
C ALA A 216 -19.63 -0.67 6.61
N TYR A 217 -18.78 -1.06 5.66
CA TYR A 217 -19.17 -1.85 4.50
C TYR A 217 -18.58 -3.25 4.67
N LEU A 218 -19.44 -4.22 4.94
CA LEU A 218 -19.08 -5.63 5.00
C LEU A 218 -19.24 -6.23 3.62
N ALA A 219 -18.23 -6.97 3.15
CA ALA A 219 -18.31 -7.60 1.84
C ALA A 219 -17.68 -8.98 1.80
N ALA A 220 -18.21 -9.83 0.92
CA ALA A 220 -17.68 -11.13 0.57
C ALA A 220 -17.44 -11.18 -0.96
N TRP A 221 -16.27 -11.69 -1.34
CA TRP A 221 -15.84 -11.87 -2.72
C TRP A 221 -15.79 -13.35 -3.06
N ASP A 222 -16.57 -13.78 -4.06
CA ASP A 222 -16.42 -15.13 -4.61
C ASP A 222 -15.16 -15.18 -5.50
N VAL A 223 -14.17 -15.90 -5.03
CA VAL A 223 -12.83 -15.96 -5.61
C VAL A 223 -12.84 -16.48 -7.06
N ARG A 224 -13.73 -17.42 -7.37
CA ARG A 224 -13.78 -18.07 -8.68
C ARG A 224 -14.79 -17.45 -9.63
N ARG A 225 -15.89 -16.91 -9.11
CA ARG A 225 -16.99 -16.37 -9.90
C ARG A 225 -16.91 -14.85 -10.07
N ALA A 226 -15.97 -14.20 -9.37
CA ALA A 226 -15.82 -12.75 -9.37
C ALA A 226 -17.11 -12.00 -8.99
N LYS A 227 -17.87 -12.56 -8.05
CA LYS A 227 -19.11 -11.97 -7.55
C LYS A 227 -18.87 -11.31 -6.19
N VAL A 228 -19.46 -10.16 -5.98
CA VAL A 228 -19.39 -9.41 -4.72
C VAL A 228 -20.75 -9.48 -4.01
N PHE A 229 -20.70 -9.68 -2.71
CA PHE A 229 -21.84 -9.52 -1.82
C PHE A 229 -21.47 -8.47 -0.79
N GLY A 230 -22.16 -7.37 -0.76
CA GLY A 230 -21.84 -6.28 0.16
C GLY A 230 -23.06 -5.68 0.80
N ARG A 231 -22.91 -5.22 2.03
CA ARG A 231 -23.93 -4.52 2.80
C ARG A 231 -23.32 -3.45 3.70
N CYS A 232 -24.04 -2.39 3.91
CA CYS A 232 -23.67 -1.35 4.83
C CYS A 232 -24.29 -1.59 6.21
N GLU A 233 -23.54 -1.30 7.26
CA GLU A 233 -23.93 -1.45 8.64
C GLU A 233 -23.46 -0.25 9.45
N GLN A 234 -24.20 0.12 10.47
CA GLN A 234 -23.78 1.20 11.39
C GLN A 234 -22.58 0.79 12.25
N THR A 235 -22.54 -0.48 12.62
CA THR A 235 -21.48 -1.07 13.46
C THR A 235 -21.01 -2.38 12.87
N THR A 236 -19.77 -2.75 13.15
CA THR A 236 -19.25 -4.10 12.90
C THR A 236 -19.55 -5.01 14.09
N GLY A 237 -19.43 -6.31 13.87
CA GLY A 237 -19.61 -7.30 14.93
C GLY A 237 -20.26 -8.59 14.43
N ILE A 238 -20.58 -9.45 15.37
CA ILE A 238 -21.10 -10.80 15.10
C ILE A 238 -22.40 -10.73 14.28
N GLU A 239 -23.33 -9.89 14.71
CA GLU A 239 -24.64 -9.75 14.06
C GLU A 239 -24.55 -9.17 12.64
N ALA A 240 -23.69 -8.16 12.45
CA ALA A 240 -23.45 -7.58 11.13
C ALA A 240 -22.85 -8.62 10.16
N PHE A 241 -21.88 -9.40 10.66
CA PHE A 241 -21.29 -10.49 9.89
C PHE A 241 -22.31 -11.60 9.60
N HIS A 242 -23.14 -11.97 10.59
CA HIS A 242 -24.22 -12.96 10.39
C HIS A 242 -25.15 -12.52 9.26
N ARG A 243 -25.59 -11.26 9.25
CA ARG A 243 -26.45 -10.75 8.16
C ARG A 243 -25.77 -10.79 6.78
N LEU A 244 -24.45 -10.63 6.70
CA LEU A 244 -23.71 -10.83 5.46
C LEU A 244 -23.72 -12.31 5.05
N VAL A 245 -23.46 -13.21 6.00
CA VAL A 245 -23.49 -14.65 5.76
C VAL A 245 -24.86 -15.10 5.30
N ASP A 246 -25.93 -14.68 5.97
CA ASP A 246 -27.31 -14.98 5.60
C ASP A 246 -27.64 -14.51 4.18
N MET A 247 -27.23 -13.29 3.83
CA MET A 247 -27.46 -12.74 2.51
C MET A 247 -26.82 -13.62 1.41
N VAL A 248 -25.68 -14.21 1.67
CA VAL A 248 -24.97 -15.06 0.72
C VAL A 248 -25.51 -16.48 0.74
N MET A 249 -25.60 -17.10 1.93
CA MET A 249 -25.89 -18.54 2.08
C MET A 249 -27.36 -18.89 1.73
N ASN A 250 -28.27 -17.91 1.74
CA ASN A 250 -29.66 -18.12 1.31
C ASN A 250 -29.86 -18.04 -0.21
N GLN A 251 -28.81 -17.69 -0.98
CA GLN A 251 -28.86 -17.63 -2.45
C GLN A 251 -28.27 -18.87 -3.11
N GLN A 252 -28.77 -19.17 -4.30
CA GLN A 252 -28.11 -20.15 -5.15
C GLN A 252 -26.83 -19.54 -5.77
N PRO A 253 -25.78 -20.34 -5.89
CA PRO A 253 -25.64 -21.79 -5.62
C PRO A 253 -25.20 -22.12 -4.19
N TYR A 254 -24.92 -21.11 -3.34
CA TYR A 254 -24.30 -21.34 -2.00
C TYR A 254 -25.22 -22.13 -1.07
N ARG A 255 -26.53 -21.93 -1.18
CA ARG A 255 -27.55 -22.64 -0.40
C ARG A 255 -27.49 -24.16 -0.59
N SER A 256 -27.28 -24.63 -1.83
CA SER A 256 -27.21 -26.04 -2.17
C SER A 256 -25.78 -26.57 -2.32
N ALA A 257 -24.79 -25.72 -2.06
CA ALA A 257 -23.39 -26.08 -2.17
C ALA A 257 -22.99 -27.20 -1.22
N ARG A 258 -22.07 -28.05 -1.66
CA ARG A 258 -21.46 -29.05 -0.79
C ARG A 258 -20.66 -28.42 0.33
N ARG A 259 -19.85 -27.40 -0.01
CA ARG A 259 -19.04 -26.65 0.95
C ARG A 259 -18.88 -25.20 0.47
N VAL A 260 -18.96 -24.27 1.41
CA VAL A 260 -18.67 -22.86 1.18
C VAL A 260 -17.58 -22.43 2.16
N PHE A 261 -16.38 -22.21 1.66
CA PHE A 261 -15.24 -21.78 2.45
C PHE A 261 -15.29 -20.25 2.63
N TRP A 262 -15.28 -19.80 3.87
CA TRP A 262 -15.25 -18.39 4.25
C TRP A 262 -13.86 -18.03 4.75
N ILE A 263 -13.05 -17.38 3.91
CA ILE A 263 -11.74 -16.86 4.30
C ILE A 263 -11.99 -15.53 4.99
N THR A 264 -11.61 -15.44 6.28
CA THR A 264 -11.77 -14.24 7.10
C THR A 264 -10.47 -13.94 7.84
N ASP A 265 -10.29 -12.69 8.25
CA ASP A 265 -9.20 -12.33 9.14
C ASP A 265 -9.49 -12.76 10.61
N ASN A 266 -8.61 -12.34 11.53
CA ASN A 266 -8.80 -12.56 12.96
C ASN A 266 -9.43 -11.34 13.66
N GLY A 267 -10.30 -10.61 12.98
CA GLY A 267 -11.09 -9.53 13.58
C GLY A 267 -11.95 -10.01 14.75
N SER A 268 -12.45 -9.11 15.56
CA SER A 268 -13.18 -9.46 16.80
C SER A 268 -14.44 -10.30 16.53
N SER A 269 -15.12 -10.10 15.41
CA SER A 269 -16.32 -10.84 14.96
C SER A 269 -16.02 -12.25 14.47
N HIS A 270 -14.79 -12.49 13.97
CA HIS A 270 -14.38 -13.74 13.30
C HIS A 270 -13.37 -14.55 14.10
N ARG A 271 -12.98 -14.13 15.29
CA ARG A 271 -11.83 -14.69 16.01
C ARG A 271 -12.10 -16.07 16.61
N GLY A 272 -11.18 -17.00 16.29
CA GLY A 272 -10.99 -18.26 17.00
C GLY A 272 -12.04 -19.33 16.71
N ARG A 273 -11.96 -20.43 17.46
CA ARG A 273 -12.81 -21.61 17.29
C ARG A 273 -14.30 -21.33 17.49
N LYS A 274 -14.66 -20.44 18.40
CA LYS A 274 -16.06 -20.06 18.67
C LYS A 274 -16.72 -19.42 17.45
N SER A 275 -15.98 -18.67 16.66
CA SER A 275 -16.49 -18.09 15.41
C SER A 275 -16.75 -19.17 14.36
N ALA A 276 -15.79 -20.09 14.16
CA ALA A 276 -15.95 -21.19 13.22
C ALA A 276 -17.12 -22.11 13.60
N GLN A 277 -17.24 -22.42 14.90
CA GLN A 277 -18.36 -23.23 15.41
C GLN A 277 -19.69 -22.52 15.15
N ARG A 278 -19.80 -21.25 15.49
CA ARG A 278 -21.00 -20.44 15.25
C ARG A 278 -21.40 -20.39 13.77
N LEU A 279 -20.41 -20.21 12.86
CA LEU A 279 -20.69 -20.22 11.43
C LEU A 279 -21.23 -21.59 10.96
N SER A 280 -20.68 -22.71 11.44
CA SER A 280 -21.15 -24.04 11.11
C SER A 280 -22.49 -24.38 11.76
N GLU A 281 -22.83 -23.79 12.90
CA GLU A 281 -24.16 -23.90 13.52
C GLU A 281 -25.22 -23.15 12.70
N TRP A 282 -24.87 -21.98 12.13
CA TRP A 282 -25.78 -21.26 11.23
C TRP A 282 -25.98 -21.99 9.90
N TYR A 283 -24.90 -22.50 9.31
CA TYR A 283 -24.90 -23.16 8.01
C TYR A 283 -23.95 -24.36 8.02
N ALA A 284 -24.49 -25.55 8.00
CA ALA A 284 -23.71 -26.82 8.10
C ALA A 284 -22.69 -27.01 6.96
N ASN A 285 -22.92 -26.38 5.81
CA ASN A 285 -22.02 -26.40 4.66
C ASN A 285 -21.02 -25.24 4.63
N ALA A 286 -21.02 -24.33 5.63
CA ALA A 286 -20.10 -23.23 5.73
C ALA A 286 -18.87 -23.61 6.57
N ILE A 287 -17.68 -23.35 6.03
CA ILE A 287 -16.39 -23.67 6.66
C ILE A 287 -15.58 -22.39 6.78
N GLN A 288 -15.31 -21.93 8.00
CA GLN A 288 -14.47 -20.77 8.22
C GLN A 288 -12.99 -21.11 8.17
N VAL A 289 -12.23 -20.34 7.40
CA VAL A 289 -10.78 -20.46 7.25
C VAL A 289 -10.13 -19.12 7.62
N HIS A 290 -9.40 -19.11 8.74
CA HIS A 290 -8.76 -17.88 9.20
C HIS A 290 -7.42 -17.64 8.50
N THR A 291 -7.17 -16.40 8.11
CA THR A 291 -5.82 -15.95 7.77
C THR A 291 -4.92 -15.97 9.01
N PRO A 292 -3.58 -16.01 8.88
CA PRO A 292 -2.69 -15.80 10.01
C PRO A 292 -2.89 -14.42 10.65
N ILE A 293 -2.51 -14.28 11.91
CA ILE A 293 -2.53 -12.98 12.61
C ILE A 293 -1.61 -12.01 11.86
N HIS A 294 -2.09 -10.79 11.63
CA HIS A 294 -1.43 -9.73 10.86
C HIS A 294 -1.17 -10.05 9.37
N ALA A 295 -1.90 -11.00 8.80
CA ALA A 295 -1.78 -11.38 7.39
C ALA A 295 -3.07 -11.10 6.59
N SER A 296 -3.77 -9.99 6.86
CA SER A 296 -4.97 -9.58 6.11
C SER A 296 -4.68 -9.40 4.60
N TRP A 297 -3.42 -9.14 4.22
CA TRP A 297 -3.00 -9.08 2.83
C TRP A 297 -3.22 -10.39 2.05
N LEU A 298 -3.38 -11.53 2.72
CA LEU A 298 -3.80 -12.79 2.10
C LEU A 298 -5.30 -12.81 1.77
N ASN A 299 -6.10 -11.91 2.33
CA ASN A 299 -7.53 -11.85 2.11
C ASN A 299 -7.84 -11.10 0.81
N GLN A 300 -8.33 -11.79 -0.24
CA GLN A 300 -8.56 -11.19 -1.56
C GLN A 300 -9.59 -10.04 -1.57
N ILE A 301 -10.51 -10.00 -0.62
CA ILE A 301 -11.49 -8.90 -0.51
C ILE A 301 -10.81 -7.54 -0.34
N GLU A 302 -9.60 -7.50 0.21
CA GLU A 302 -8.83 -6.26 0.36
C GLU A 302 -8.47 -5.62 -1.00
N ILE A 303 -8.34 -6.44 -2.06
CA ILE A 303 -8.15 -5.95 -3.43
C ILE A 303 -9.41 -5.19 -3.88
N TYR A 304 -10.59 -5.78 -3.66
CA TYR A 304 -11.86 -5.12 -3.95
C TYR A 304 -12.03 -3.84 -3.13
N PHE A 305 -11.74 -3.85 -1.84
CA PHE A 305 -11.78 -2.65 -1.00
C PHE A 305 -10.83 -1.55 -1.48
N SER A 306 -9.67 -1.92 -2.03
CA SER A 306 -8.77 -0.95 -2.65
C SER A 306 -9.38 -0.31 -3.90
N VAL A 307 -10.13 -1.08 -4.70
CA VAL A 307 -10.86 -0.57 -5.86
C VAL A 307 -11.98 0.37 -5.41
N VAL A 308 -12.79 -0.02 -4.41
CA VAL A 308 -13.84 0.81 -3.80
C VAL A 308 -13.25 2.12 -3.28
N GLN A 309 -12.14 2.06 -2.55
CA GLN A 309 -11.49 3.26 -2.02
C GLN A 309 -11.13 4.25 -3.12
N ARG A 310 -10.53 3.78 -4.21
CA ARG A 310 -10.06 4.65 -5.29
C ARG A 310 -11.16 5.15 -6.20
N LYS A 311 -12.18 4.33 -6.47
CA LYS A 311 -13.19 4.64 -7.49
C LYS A 311 -14.49 5.19 -6.93
N VAL A 312 -14.78 4.92 -5.66
CA VAL A 312 -16.04 5.31 -5.01
C VAL A 312 -15.81 6.34 -3.92
N LEU A 313 -14.86 6.03 -3.03
CA LEU A 313 -14.66 6.82 -1.80
C LEU A 313 -13.59 7.91 -1.95
N THR A 314 -12.96 8.04 -3.11
CA THR A 314 -11.97 9.09 -3.39
C THR A 314 -12.21 9.68 -4.79
N PRO A 315 -12.54 10.96 -4.86
CA PRO A 315 -12.73 11.91 -3.75
C PRO A 315 -14.03 11.61 -2.97
N ASN A 316 -14.00 11.91 -1.67
CA ASN A 316 -15.16 11.74 -0.79
C ASN A 316 -15.97 13.04 -0.78
N ASP A 317 -17.20 12.99 -1.32
CA ASP A 317 -18.17 14.07 -1.30
C ASP A 317 -19.56 13.43 -1.29
N PHE A 318 -20.12 13.26 -0.09
CA PHE A 318 -21.40 12.62 0.16
C PHE A 318 -22.21 13.45 1.14
N ALA A 319 -23.47 13.74 0.79
CA ALA A 319 -24.36 14.55 1.61
C ALA A 319 -24.66 13.87 2.96
N ASP A 320 -24.81 12.54 2.98
CA ASP A 320 -25.16 11.74 4.13
C ASP A 320 -24.73 10.27 3.97
N LEU A 321 -25.03 9.45 4.97
CA LEU A 321 -24.70 8.02 4.96
C LEU A 321 -25.53 7.22 3.95
N LEU A 322 -26.76 7.61 3.68
CA LEU A 322 -27.60 6.95 2.69
C LEU A 322 -26.99 7.08 1.27
N GLN A 323 -26.45 8.26 0.96
CA GLN A 323 -25.77 8.46 -0.31
C GLN A 323 -24.48 7.61 -0.42
N VAL A 324 -23.74 7.43 0.68
CA VAL A 324 -22.57 6.52 0.71
C VAL A 324 -23.03 5.09 0.44
N GLU A 325 -24.06 4.61 1.15
CA GLU A 325 -24.60 3.26 0.99
C GLU A 325 -25.07 3.00 -0.44
N ASN A 326 -25.94 3.86 -0.98
CA ASN A 326 -26.45 3.74 -2.34
C ASN A 326 -25.29 3.67 -3.35
N ARG A 327 -24.30 4.54 -3.22
CA ARG A 327 -23.13 4.57 -4.12
C ARG A 327 -22.29 3.29 -4.04
N LEU A 328 -22.15 2.71 -2.85
CA LEU A 328 -21.43 1.43 -2.67
C LEU A 328 -22.18 0.27 -3.32
N LEU A 329 -23.49 0.18 -3.15
CA LEU A 329 -24.33 -0.89 -3.72
C LEU A 329 -24.48 -0.75 -5.24
N GLU A 330 -24.67 0.45 -5.75
CA GLU A 330 -24.64 0.73 -7.18
C GLU A 330 -23.30 0.38 -7.82
N PHE A 331 -22.19 0.72 -7.14
CA PHE A 331 -20.87 0.37 -7.62
C PHE A 331 -20.65 -1.14 -7.63
N GLN A 332 -21.12 -1.88 -6.63
CA GLN A 332 -21.08 -3.35 -6.62
C GLN A 332 -21.74 -3.91 -7.89
N THR A 333 -22.97 -3.51 -8.16
CA THR A 333 -23.72 -3.95 -9.36
C THR A 333 -23.02 -3.54 -10.66
N HIS A 334 -22.43 -2.34 -10.70
CA HIS A 334 -21.66 -1.88 -11.84
C HIS A 334 -20.36 -2.68 -12.01
N TYR A 335 -19.65 -2.97 -10.93
CA TYR A 335 -18.40 -3.70 -10.94
C TYR A 335 -18.55 -5.15 -11.41
N GLU A 336 -19.60 -5.84 -10.98
CA GLU A 336 -19.89 -7.23 -11.36
C GLU A 336 -20.05 -7.44 -12.88
N LYS A 337 -20.46 -6.42 -13.63
CA LYS A 337 -20.62 -6.52 -15.10
C LYS A 337 -19.34 -6.82 -15.86
N TYR A 338 -18.18 -6.49 -15.28
CA TYR A 338 -16.87 -6.69 -15.91
C TYR A 338 -15.82 -7.29 -14.96
N ALA A 339 -16.22 -7.64 -13.76
CA ALA A 339 -15.35 -8.30 -12.80
C ALA A 339 -14.85 -9.63 -13.35
N LYS A 340 -13.60 -9.93 -13.05
CA LYS A 340 -12.97 -11.23 -13.32
C LYS A 340 -12.29 -11.71 -12.04
N PRO A 341 -12.13 -13.02 -11.86
CA PRO A 341 -11.33 -13.55 -10.76
C PRO A 341 -9.96 -12.87 -10.71
N PHE A 342 -9.49 -12.59 -9.50
CA PHE A 342 -8.16 -11.99 -9.34
C PHE A 342 -7.09 -13.03 -9.69
N GLU A 343 -6.13 -12.65 -10.52
CA GLU A 343 -4.96 -13.47 -10.80
C GLU A 343 -4.06 -13.52 -9.56
N TRP A 344 -4.25 -14.52 -8.73
CA TRP A 344 -3.45 -14.70 -7.53
C TRP A 344 -2.18 -15.50 -7.85
N LYS A 345 -1.04 -14.84 -7.89
CA LYS A 345 0.26 -15.43 -8.28
C LYS A 345 1.12 -15.90 -7.11
N PHE A 346 0.79 -15.47 -5.90
CA PHE A 346 1.57 -15.81 -4.71
C PHE A 346 1.24 -17.23 -4.25
N THR A 347 2.26 -18.11 -4.23
CA THR A 347 2.11 -19.54 -3.96
C THR A 347 2.66 -19.94 -2.59
N ARG A 348 2.43 -21.19 -2.19
CA ARG A 348 3.09 -21.77 -1.00
C ARG A 348 4.62 -21.75 -1.10
N ASP A 349 5.20 -21.92 -2.29
CA ASP A 349 6.64 -21.92 -2.47
C ASP A 349 7.22 -20.52 -2.37
N ASP A 350 6.48 -19.51 -2.84
CA ASP A 350 6.83 -18.11 -2.60
C ASP A 350 6.83 -17.79 -1.11
N LEU A 351 5.82 -18.29 -0.38
CA LEU A 351 5.75 -18.13 1.07
C LEU A 351 6.95 -18.75 1.77
N LYS A 352 7.28 -20.02 1.45
CA LYS A 352 8.45 -20.71 2.01
C LYS A 352 9.74 -19.94 1.75
N ARG A 353 9.92 -19.46 0.50
CA ARG A 353 11.09 -18.65 0.10
C ARG A 353 11.21 -17.35 0.88
N ILE A 354 10.09 -16.67 1.16
CA ILE A 354 10.10 -15.45 1.97
C ILE A 354 10.42 -15.76 3.43
N LEU A 355 9.78 -16.77 4.00
CA LEU A 355 10.01 -17.16 5.39
C LEU A 355 11.44 -17.61 5.64
N SER A 356 12.08 -18.35 4.70
CA SER A 356 13.48 -18.74 4.81
C SER A 356 14.42 -17.52 4.84
N LYS A 357 14.15 -16.49 4.05
CA LYS A 357 14.93 -15.23 4.07
C LYS A 357 14.78 -14.48 5.40
N VAL A 358 13.58 -14.47 5.97
CA VAL A 358 13.31 -13.84 7.28
C VAL A 358 14.11 -14.56 8.37
N SER A 359 14.09 -15.90 8.39
CA SER A 359 14.85 -16.70 9.37
C SER A 359 16.36 -16.55 9.25
N GLN A 360 16.88 -16.31 8.05
CA GLN A 360 18.31 -16.06 7.81
C GLN A 360 18.75 -14.65 8.23
N GLY A 361 17.86 -13.66 8.11
CA GLY A 361 18.14 -12.28 8.51
C GLY A 361 18.11 -12.05 10.02
N ASP A 362 17.52 -12.95 10.80
CA ASP A 362 17.43 -12.89 12.26
C ASP A 362 18.61 -13.55 13.01
N GLN A 363 19.54 -14.19 12.29
CA GLN A 363 20.76 -14.60 12.96
C GLN A 363 21.55 -13.34 13.32
N PRO A 364 21.86 -13.08 14.62
CA PRO A 364 22.78 -12.04 14.98
C PRO A 364 24.06 -12.30 14.18
N GLN A 365 24.50 -11.33 13.40
CA GLN A 365 25.86 -11.37 12.90
C GLN A 365 26.74 -11.46 14.16
N GLU A 366 27.24 -12.66 14.45
CA GLU A 366 28.34 -12.80 15.39
C GLU A 366 29.41 -11.83 14.89
N GLN A 367 29.64 -10.79 15.69
CA GLN A 367 30.75 -9.89 15.48
C GLN A 367 32.00 -10.78 15.50
N VAL A 368 32.53 -11.07 14.34
CA VAL A 368 33.88 -11.60 14.23
C VAL A 368 34.78 -10.49 14.74
N ALA A 369 35.03 -10.53 16.04
CA ALA A 369 36.13 -9.80 16.64
C ALA A 369 37.43 -10.43 16.12
N ALA A 370 38.07 -9.71 15.21
CA ALA A 370 39.45 -9.93 14.84
C ALA A 370 40.28 -8.73 15.30
#